data_50855dc531883ccf7aba1850187b2def
#
_entry.id   50855dc531883ccf7aba1850187b2def
#
_cell.length_a   1.000
_cell.length_b   1.000
_cell.length_c   1.000
_cell.angle_alpha   90.00
_cell.angle_beta   90.00
_cell.angle_gamma   90.00
#
_symmetry.space_group_name_H-M   'P 1'
#
loop_
_entity.id
_entity.type
_entity.pdbx_description
1 polymer ?
#
loop_
_entity_poly.entity_id
_entity_poly.type
_entity_poly.pdbx_seq_one_letter_code
_entity_poly.pdbx_strand_id
1 'polypeptide(L)'
;PCPMHRADALPYRQRYPDAQLLCPSAARAKVEDVVAVDEVCETALPQLGITVHEPQGLKPFELHLVCPLEDGSKALVVTDALFNLGARPPSGFGGLLLKWMGSVGPLGITRLGRWLLMKDRSLLRAHLEQLAEVSDLSVLCVAHGEAVRGDVASSLRQAAARLG
;
A
#
# COMPACT_ATOMS: atom_id res chain seq x y z
N PRO A 1 1.32 7.29 1.42
CA PRO A 1 2.03 6.45 2.39
C PRO A 1 3.36 5.88 1.85
N CYS A 2 3.83 6.29 0.66
CA CYS A 2 5.07 5.80 0.04
C CYS A 2 5.82 6.93 -0.67
N PRO A 3 7.16 7.07 -0.54
CA PRO A 3 7.94 8.16 -1.15
C PRO A 3 8.04 8.05 -2.67
N MET A 4 7.71 6.93 -3.27
CA MET A 4 7.74 6.75 -4.73
C MET A 4 6.55 7.46 -5.42
N HIS A 5 5.44 7.68 -4.69
CA HIS A 5 4.23 8.35 -5.15
C HIS A 5 4.19 9.84 -4.78
N ARG A 6 5.28 10.57 -5.03
CA ARG A 6 5.41 12.00 -4.67
C ARG A 6 5.38 12.96 -5.88
N ALA A 7 5.33 12.44 -7.10
CA ALA A 7 5.43 13.28 -8.31
C ALA A 7 4.34 14.36 -8.38
N ASP A 8 3.13 14.02 -7.95
CA ASP A 8 1.98 14.92 -7.96
C ASP A 8 1.76 15.68 -6.64
N ALA A 9 2.64 15.51 -5.63
CA ALA A 9 2.44 16.10 -4.31
C ALA A 9 2.43 17.64 -4.37
N LEU A 10 3.33 18.27 -5.15
CA LEU A 10 3.38 19.71 -5.30
C LEU A 10 2.14 20.28 -6.02
N PRO A 11 1.67 19.75 -7.17
CA PRO A 11 0.39 20.15 -7.77
C PRO A 11 -0.81 20.00 -6.83
N TYR A 12 -0.88 18.92 -6.04
CA TYR A 12 -1.93 18.75 -5.04
C TYR A 12 -1.86 19.81 -3.93
N ARG A 13 -0.68 20.11 -3.42
CA ARG A 13 -0.48 21.17 -2.41
C ARG A 13 -0.93 22.54 -2.92
N GLN A 14 -0.62 22.84 -4.18
CA GLN A 14 -1.04 24.10 -4.81
C GLN A 14 -2.55 24.19 -5.00
N ARG A 15 -3.19 23.07 -5.37
CA ARG A 15 -4.63 23.02 -5.60
C ARG A 15 -5.45 23.02 -4.30
N TYR A 16 -4.91 22.44 -3.24
CA TYR A 16 -5.56 22.31 -1.94
C TYR A 16 -4.66 22.87 -0.82
N PRO A 17 -4.52 24.22 -0.74
CA PRO A 17 -3.56 24.85 0.18
C PRO A 17 -3.85 24.59 1.65
N ASP A 18 -5.14 24.35 2.00
CA ASP A 18 -5.58 24.08 3.37
C ASP A 18 -5.46 22.59 3.76
N ALA A 19 -5.15 21.71 2.82
CA ALA A 19 -4.96 20.29 3.11
C ALA A 19 -3.59 20.04 3.74
N GLN A 20 -3.56 19.22 4.80
CA GLN A 20 -2.32 18.76 5.39
C GLN A 20 -1.67 17.70 4.52
N LEU A 21 -0.37 17.85 4.27
CA LEU A 21 0.43 16.86 3.56
C LEU A 21 1.21 16.02 4.56
N LEU A 22 0.87 14.75 4.61
CA LEU A 22 1.47 13.77 5.52
C LEU A 22 2.33 12.77 4.75
N CYS A 23 3.41 12.31 5.37
CA CYS A 23 4.24 11.23 4.82
C CYS A 23 4.73 10.28 5.93
N PRO A 24 5.19 9.06 5.60
CA PRO A 24 5.91 8.22 6.55
C PRO A 24 7.16 8.93 7.07
N SER A 25 7.45 8.79 8.37
CA SER A 25 8.65 9.39 8.99
C SER A 25 9.93 9.01 8.26
N ALA A 26 10.07 7.74 7.89
CA ALA A 26 11.22 7.22 7.14
C ALA A 26 11.33 7.78 5.70
N ALA A 27 10.26 8.39 5.18
CA ALA A 27 10.22 8.97 3.82
C ALA A 27 10.36 10.49 3.82
N ARG A 28 10.28 11.15 4.99
CA ARG A 28 10.16 12.59 5.13
C ARG A 28 11.22 13.36 4.33
N ALA A 29 12.48 13.05 4.53
CA ALA A 29 13.58 13.73 3.83
C ALA A 29 13.41 13.69 2.30
N LYS A 30 13.02 12.51 1.75
CA LYS A 30 12.82 12.35 0.30
C LYS A 30 11.58 13.10 -0.22
N VAL A 31 10.54 13.24 0.58
CA VAL A 31 9.32 13.97 0.19
C VAL A 31 9.58 15.46 0.25
N GLU A 32 10.32 15.94 1.25
CA GLU A 32 10.70 17.34 1.42
C GLU A 32 11.62 17.87 0.31
N ASP A 33 12.31 17.01 -0.45
CA ASP A 33 13.00 17.40 -1.70
C ASP A 33 12.04 17.96 -2.76
N VAL A 34 10.73 17.67 -2.67
CA VAL A 34 9.72 18.03 -3.67
C VAL A 34 8.69 19.01 -3.11
N VAL A 35 8.24 18.79 -1.87
CA VAL A 35 7.15 19.55 -1.25
C VAL A 35 7.29 19.56 0.26
N ALA A 36 6.94 20.67 0.92
CA ALA A 36 6.93 20.76 2.37
C ALA A 36 5.91 19.78 2.98
N VAL A 37 6.33 19.06 4.04
CA VAL A 37 5.53 18.10 4.79
C VAL A 37 5.09 18.74 6.11
N ASP A 38 3.77 18.70 6.38
CA ASP A 38 3.22 19.30 7.60
C ASP A 38 3.48 18.39 8.81
N GLU A 39 3.20 17.08 8.71
CA GLU A 39 3.36 16.14 9.82
C GLU A 39 3.66 14.72 9.29
N VAL A 40 4.06 13.81 10.18
CA VAL A 40 4.27 12.40 9.83
C VAL A 40 2.99 11.58 10.04
N CYS A 41 2.79 10.61 9.17
CA CYS A 41 1.60 9.73 9.20
C CYS A 41 1.42 9.04 10.54
N GLU A 42 2.50 8.58 11.15
CA GLU A 42 2.53 7.81 12.39
C GLU A 42 2.00 8.62 13.59
N THR A 43 2.12 9.95 13.55
CA THR A 43 1.62 10.86 14.60
C THR A 43 0.22 11.38 14.28
N ALA A 44 -0.01 11.82 13.03
CA ALA A 44 -1.24 12.52 12.67
C ALA A 44 -2.43 11.58 12.43
N LEU A 45 -2.22 10.46 11.74
CA LEU A 45 -3.32 9.57 11.33
C LEU A 45 -4.06 8.89 12.50
N PRO A 46 -3.38 8.46 13.59
CA PRO A 46 -4.10 7.90 14.74
C PRO A 46 -5.08 8.88 15.39
N GLN A 47 -4.80 10.18 15.36
CA GLN A 47 -5.70 11.22 15.88
C GLN A 47 -7.02 11.33 15.06
N LEU A 48 -7.00 10.82 13.83
CA LEU A 48 -8.16 10.73 12.94
C LEU A 48 -8.84 9.34 12.98
N GLY A 49 -8.46 8.48 13.94
CA GLY A 49 -8.99 7.12 14.05
C GLY A 49 -8.42 6.11 13.04
N ILE A 50 -7.38 6.48 12.29
CA ILE A 50 -6.72 5.61 11.31
C ILE A 50 -5.61 4.82 12.01
N THR A 51 -5.66 3.48 11.92
CA THR A 51 -4.58 2.65 12.45
C THR A 51 -3.43 2.57 11.44
N VAL A 52 -2.23 2.86 11.91
CA VAL A 52 -1.01 2.85 11.09
C VAL A 52 -0.20 1.60 11.40
N HIS A 53 0.10 0.79 10.40
CA HIS A 53 0.96 -0.38 10.50
C HIS A 53 2.24 -0.17 9.69
N GLU A 54 3.38 -0.37 10.33
CA GLU A 54 4.67 -0.51 9.65
C GLU A 54 4.80 -1.95 9.13
N PRO A 55 4.86 -2.18 7.82
CA PRO A 55 4.90 -3.53 7.28
C PRO A 55 6.20 -4.23 7.64
N GLN A 56 6.10 -5.26 8.46
CA GLN A 56 7.23 -6.11 8.81
C GLN A 56 7.72 -6.88 7.59
N GLY A 57 9.03 -7.06 7.49
CA GLY A 57 9.64 -7.75 6.34
C GLY A 57 9.82 -6.92 5.07
N LEU A 58 9.42 -5.64 5.08
CA LEU A 58 9.72 -4.67 4.02
C LEU A 58 10.77 -3.64 4.46
N LYS A 59 11.30 -2.88 3.51
CA LYS A 59 12.09 -1.69 3.80
C LYS A 59 11.19 -0.60 4.41
N PRO A 60 11.67 0.22 5.36
CA PRO A 60 10.85 1.16 6.11
C PRO A 60 10.55 2.43 5.33
N PHE A 61 9.69 2.37 4.33
CA PHE A 61 9.24 3.56 3.60
C PHE A 61 7.77 3.52 3.20
N GLU A 62 7.10 2.40 3.38
CA GLU A 62 5.67 2.25 3.14
C GLU A 62 4.93 2.02 4.47
N LEU A 63 3.72 2.55 4.58
CA LEU A 63 2.80 2.29 5.68
C LEU A 63 1.53 1.63 5.14
N HIS A 64 0.99 0.70 5.90
CA HIS A 64 -0.33 0.13 5.66
C HIS A 64 -1.32 0.80 6.62
N LEU A 65 -2.41 1.32 6.08
CA LEU A 65 -3.38 2.10 6.85
C LEU A 65 -4.71 1.37 6.94
N VAL A 66 -5.25 1.21 8.14
CA VAL A 66 -6.61 0.71 8.36
C VAL A 66 -7.49 1.90 8.69
N CYS A 67 -8.37 2.25 7.76
CA CYS A 67 -9.25 3.41 7.83
C CYS A 67 -10.68 2.97 8.17
N PRO A 68 -11.33 3.57 9.18
CA PRO A 68 -12.75 3.36 9.42
C PRO A 68 -13.58 3.93 8.27
N LEU A 69 -14.69 3.27 7.93
CA LEU A 69 -15.67 3.73 6.96
C LEU A 69 -16.97 4.12 7.66
N GLU A 70 -17.81 4.92 6.99
CA GLU A 70 -19.05 5.43 7.54
C GLU A 70 -20.08 4.34 7.90
N ASP A 71 -20.03 3.20 7.20
CA ASP A 71 -20.89 2.04 7.43
C ASP A 71 -20.43 1.13 8.59
N GLY A 72 -19.38 1.53 9.30
CA GLY A 72 -18.78 0.78 10.39
C GLY A 72 -17.77 -0.29 9.94
N SER A 73 -17.64 -0.54 8.65
CA SER A 73 -16.59 -1.40 8.11
C SER A 73 -15.23 -0.67 8.03
N LYS A 74 -14.20 -1.35 7.56
CA LYS A 74 -12.85 -0.80 7.44
C LYS A 74 -12.26 -1.00 6.05
N ALA A 75 -11.44 -0.04 5.62
CA ALA A 75 -10.62 -0.15 4.43
C ALA A 75 -9.15 -0.31 4.82
N LEU A 76 -8.45 -1.24 4.18
CA LEU A 76 -6.98 -1.33 4.21
C LEU A 76 -6.41 -0.60 2.99
N VAL A 77 -5.50 0.33 3.21
CA VAL A 77 -4.78 1.04 2.15
C VAL A 77 -3.33 0.60 2.14
N VAL A 78 -2.89 0.08 0.99
CA VAL A 78 -1.52 -0.40 0.72
C VAL A 78 -1.05 0.25 -0.57
N THR A 79 0.25 0.53 -0.73
CA THR A 79 0.77 1.12 -1.97
C THR A 79 1.56 0.09 -2.80
N ASP A 80 2.87 0.01 -2.63
CA ASP A 80 3.76 -0.76 -3.50
C ASP A 80 4.01 -2.20 -3.02
N ALA A 81 3.60 -2.53 -1.80
CA ALA A 81 3.74 -3.89 -1.27
C ALA A 81 2.83 -4.90 -1.99
N LEU A 82 1.63 -4.47 -2.39
CA LEU A 82 0.66 -5.34 -3.04
C LEU A 82 0.15 -4.72 -4.35
N PHE A 83 0.02 -5.56 -5.37
CA PHE A 83 -0.53 -5.24 -6.69
C PHE A 83 -1.74 -6.12 -6.98
N ASN A 84 -2.75 -5.58 -7.63
CA ASN A 84 -3.95 -6.31 -8.06
C ASN A 84 -4.33 -5.95 -9.50
N LEU A 85 -3.44 -6.24 -10.45
CA LEU A 85 -3.64 -5.92 -11.88
C LEU A 85 -4.55 -6.93 -12.60
N GLY A 86 -5.11 -7.90 -11.86
CA GLY A 86 -5.98 -8.92 -12.43
C GLY A 86 -5.25 -9.92 -13.35
N ALA A 87 -6.03 -10.87 -13.90
CA ALA A 87 -5.48 -11.95 -14.71
C ALA A 87 -5.15 -11.53 -16.16
N ARG A 88 -5.65 -10.40 -16.63
CA ARG A 88 -5.49 -9.95 -18.02
C ARG A 88 -4.55 -8.75 -18.07
N PRO A 89 -3.32 -8.94 -18.58
CA PRO A 89 -2.43 -7.81 -18.83
C PRO A 89 -3.01 -6.89 -19.91
N PRO A 90 -2.67 -5.60 -19.91
CA PRO A 90 -2.90 -4.73 -21.05
C PRO A 90 -2.32 -5.34 -22.34
N SER A 91 -2.93 -5.04 -23.48
CA SER A 91 -2.42 -5.49 -24.78
C SER A 91 -1.09 -4.81 -25.15
N GLY A 92 -0.27 -5.49 -25.94
CA GLY A 92 0.99 -4.97 -26.46
C GLY A 92 2.22 -5.21 -25.57
N PHE A 93 3.35 -4.58 -25.95
CA PHE A 93 4.66 -4.77 -25.32
C PHE A 93 4.65 -4.45 -23.80
N GLY A 94 3.91 -3.41 -23.39
CA GLY A 94 3.77 -3.06 -21.98
C GLY A 94 3.13 -4.17 -21.14
N GLY A 95 2.11 -4.84 -21.67
CA GLY A 95 1.47 -5.98 -21.00
C GLY A 95 2.39 -7.19 -20.86
N LEU A 96 3.23 -7.45 -21.88
CA LEU A 96 4.22 -8.50 -21.82
C LEU A 96 5.28 -8.21 -20.73
N LEU A 97 5.73 -6.97 -20.64
CA LEU A 97 6.67 -6.52 -19.61
C LEU A 97 6.07 -6.66 -18.21
N LEU A 98 4.82 -6.23 -17.99
CA LEU A 98 4.11 -6.38 -16.70
C LEU A 98 3.97 -7.87 -16.32
N LYS A 99 3.68 -8.73 -17.28
CA LYS A 99 3.61 -10.18 -17.06
C LYS A 99 4.98 -10.75 -16.67
N TRP A 100 6.04 -10.33 -17.35
CA TRP A 100 7.42 -10.74 -17.01
C TRP A 100 7.83 -10.27 -15.61
N MET A 101 7.47 -9.03 -15.23
CA MET A 101 7.69 -8.49 -13.88
C MET A 101 6.87 -9.19 -12.79
N GLY A 102 5.94 -10.08 -13.17
CA GLY A 102 5.05 -10.76 -12.23
C GLY A 102 4.02 -9.82 -11.58
N SER A 103 3.71 -8.71 -12.25
CA SER A 103 2.71 -7.74 -11.80
C SER A 103 1.28 -8.14 -12.18
N VAL A 104 1.13 -9.03 -13.15
CA VAL A 104 -0.16 -9.56 -13.60
C VAL A 104 -0.53 -10.77 -12.77
N GLY A 105 -1.75 -10.79 -12.27
CA GLY A 105 -2.27 -11.87 -11.45
C GLY A 105 -3.14 -11.36 -10.29
N PRO A 106 -3.61 -12.26 -9.45
CA PRO A 106 -4.36 -11.88 -8.26
C PRO A 106 -3.46 -11.14 -7.26
N LEU A 107 -4.09 -10.48 -6.28
CA LEU A 107 -3.43 -9.70 -5.24
C LEU A 107 -2.13 -10.35 -4.75
N GLY A 108 -1.03 -9.63 -4.81
CA GLY A 108 0.26 -10.12 -4.33
C GLY A 108 1.42 -9.17 -4.59
N ILE A 109 2.59 -9.50 -4.04
CA ILE A 109 3.82 -8.75 -4.28
C ILE A 109 4.43 -9.16 -5.64
N THR A 110 4.82 -8.19 -6.45
CA THR A 110 5.46 -8.43 -7.74
C THR A 110 6.86 -9.02 -7.58
N ARG A 111 7.41 -9.63 -8.64
CA ARG A 111 8.81 -10.11 -8.64
C ARG A 111 9.78 -8.97 -8.35
N LEU A 112 9.54 -7.81 -8.98
CA LEU A 112 10.34 -6.61 -8.77
C LEU A 112 10.22 -6.10 -7.33
N GLY A 113 9.00 -6.09 -6.77
CA GLY A 113 8.73 -5.72 -5.38
C GLY A 113 9.45 -6.64 -4.39
N ARG A 114 9.46 -7.95 -4.65
CA ARG A 114 10.22 -8.91 -3.83
C ARG A 114 11.72 -8.59 -3.81
N TRP A 115 12.28 -8.22 -4.94
CA TRP A 115 13.71 -7.89 -5.02
C TRP A 115 14.05 -6.51 -4.46
N LEU A 116 13.22 -5.49 -4.71
CA LEU A 116 13.49 -4.11 -4.31
C LEU A 116 13.07 -3.79 -2.87
N LEU A 117 11.93 -4.32 -2.41
CA LEU A 117 11.26 -3.87 -1.19
C LEU A 117 11.34 -4.89 -0.07
N MET A 118 11.35 -6.18 -0.38
CA MET A 118 11.29 -7.24 0.64
C MET A 118 12.66 -7.45 1.28
N LYS A 119 12.67 -7.51 2.61
CA LYS A 119 13.83 -7.86 3.44
C LYS A 119 13.71 -9.26 4.02
N ASP A 120 12.52 -9.59 4.49
CA ASP A 120 12.25 -10.89 5.12
C ASP A 120 10.85 -11.38 4.69
N ARG A 121 10.83 -12.54 4.04
CA ARG A 121 9.63 -13.17 3.51
C ARG A 121 8.70 -13.64 4.63
N SER A 122 9.27 -14.23 5.68
CA SER A 122 8.49 -14.81 6.77
C SER A 122 7.80 -13.74 7.59
N LEU A 123 8.51 -12.62 7.85
CA LEU A 123 7.94 -11.47 8.53
C LEU A 123 6.83 -10.80 7.71
N LEU A 124 7.03 -10.64 6.39
CA LEU A 124 5.99 -10.08 5.52
C LEU A 124 4.78 -10.99 5.45
N ARG A 125 4.97 -12.31 5.36
CA ARG A 125 3.88 -13.29 5.42
C ARG A 125 3.08 -13.15 6.71
N ALA A 126 3.74 -13.16 7.86
CA ALA A 126 3.10 -13.01 9.16
C ALA A 126 2.34 -11.68 9.28
N HIS A 127 2.91 -10.60 8.75
CA HIS A 127 2.26 -9.30 8.70
C HIS A 127 0.96 -9.31 7.87
N LEU A 128 0.95 -9.95 6.69
CA LEU A 128 -0.26 -10.08 5.88
C LEU A 128 -1.31 -10.98 6.55
N GLU A 129 -0.88 -12.04 7.22
CA GLU A 129 -1.77 -12.90 8.02
C GLU A 129 -2.38 -12.11 9.19
N GLN A 130 -1.61 -11.26 9.87
CA GLN A 130 -2.09 -10.37 10.93
C GLN A 130 -3.12 -9.35 10.40
N LEU A 131 -2.87 -8.74 9.24
CA LEU A 131 -3.84 -7.83 8.62
C LEU A 131 -5.14 -8.55 8.24
N ALA A 132 -5.08 -9.83 7.88
CA ALA A 132 -6.27 -10.64 7.58
C ALA A 132 -7.13 -10.95 8.81
N GLU A 133 -6.63 -10.74 10.02
CA GLU A 133 -7.39 -10.88 11.28
C GLU A 133 -8.10 -9.57 11.70
N VAL A 134 -7.90 -8.47 10.97
CA VAL A 134 -8.61 -7.20 11.24
C VAL A 134 -10.11 -7.41 10.98
N SER A 135 -10.92 -7.22 12.01
CA SER A 135 -12.38 -7.35 11.91
C SER A 135 -12.97 -6.29 10.98
N ASP A 136 -14.06 -6.65 10.29
CA ASP A 136 -14.87 -5.75 9.46
C ASP A 136 -14.12 -5.13 8.26
N LEU A 137 -13.05 -5.80 7.81
CA LEU A 137 -12.26 -5.37 6.67
C LEU A 137 -13.01 -5.71 5.37
N SER A 138 -13.61 -4.70 4.73
CA SER A 138 -14.48 -4.86 3.55
C SER A 138 -13.82 -4.44 2.23
N VAL A 139 -12.79 -3.58 2.30
CA VAL A 139 -12.09 -3.06 1.11
C VAL A 139 -10.59 -3.08 1.34
N LEU A 140 -9.84 -3.50 0.32
CA LEU A 140 -8.39 -3.27 0.24
C LEU A 140 -8.10 -2.41 -0.99
N CYS A 141 -7.55 -1.24 -0.75
CA CYS A 141 -7.10 -0.30 -1.79
C CYS A 141 -5.60 -0.50 -2.02
N VAL A 142 -5.22 -0.66 -3.27
CA VAL A 142 -3.83 -0.73 -3.74
C VAL A 142 -3.53 0.43 -4.69
N ALA A 143 -2.28 0.88 -4.75
CA ALA A 143 -1.89 1.92 -5.71
C ALA A 143 -1.88 1.40 -7.15
N HIS A 144 -1.71 0.10 -7.35
CA HIS A 144 -1.56 -0.52 -8.67
C HIS A 144 -2.58 -1.61 -8.91
N GLY A 145 -3.63 -1.30 -9.65
CA GLY A 145 -4.70 -2.21 -10.03
C GLY A 145 -6.04 -1.90 -9.38
N GLU A 146 -6.90 -2.90 -9.31
CA GLU A 146 -8.26 -2.75 -8.79
C GLU A 146 -8.32 -2.98 -7.28
N ALA A 147 -9.18 -2.24 -6.59
CA ALA A 147 -9.46 -2.50 -5.18
C ALA A 147 -10.11 -3.89 -5.02
N VAL A 148 -9.68 -4.61 -3.98
CA VAL A 148 -10.36 -5.86 -3.57
C VAL A 148 -11.54 -5.49 -2.68
N ARG A 149 -12.72 -6.06 -2.98
CA ARG A 149 -13.95 -5.85 -2.20
C ARG A 149 -14.51 -7.19 -1.74
N GLY A 150 -15.20 -7.18 -0.62
CA GLY A 150 -15.80 -8.37 -0.02
C GLY A 150 -14.81 -9.14 0.86
N ASP A 151 -14.42 -10.35 0.49
CA ASP A 151 -13.53 -11.20 1.32
C ASP A 151 -12.06 -10.79 1.18
N VAL A 152 -11.73 -9.63 1.77
CA VAL A 152 -10.37 -9.09 1.83
C VAL A 152 -9.45 -10.00 2.65
N ALA A 153 -9.94 -10.57 3.74
CA ALA A 153 -9.18 -11.46 4.61
C ALA A 153 -8.66 -12.70 3.84
N SER A 154 -9.52 -13.35 3.06
CA SER A 154 -9.12 -14.48 2.20
C SER A 154 -8.07 -14.04 1.17
N SER A 155 -8.24 -12.87 0.55
CA SER A 155 -7.30 -12.33 -0.43
C SER A 155 -5.92 -12.08 0.16
N LEU A 156 -5.85 -11.55 1.39
CA LEU A 156 -4.60 -11.34 2.13
C LEU A 156 -3.92 -12.67 2.49
N ARG A 157 -4.69 -13.66 2.99
CA ARG A 157 -4.15 -15.01 3.29
C ARG A 157 -3.61 -15.69 2.03
N GLN A 158 -4.30 -15.56 0.89
CA GLN A 158 -3.81 -16.07 -0.38
C GLN A 158 -2.51 -15.36 -0.83
N ALA A 159 -2.40 -14.04 -0.64
CA ALA A 159 -1.17 -13.29 -0.92
C ALA A 159 -0.03 -13.73 0.00
N ALA A 160 -0.30 -13.95 1.29
CA ALA A 160 0.65 -14.49 2.27
C ALA A 160 1.13 -15.90 1.90
N ALA A 161 0.21 -16.78 1.51
CA ALA A 161 0.55 -18.16 1.10
C ALA A 161 1.49 -18.21 -0.13
N ARG A 162 1.42 -17.24 -1.04
CA ARG A 162 2.34 -17.14 -2.20
C ARG A 162 3.74 -16.66 -1.82
N LEU A 163 3.93 -16.22 -0.59
CA LEU A 163 5.25 -15.93 -0.02
C LEU A 163 5.93 -17.19 0.53
N GLY A 164 5.22 -18.28 0.68
CA GLY A 164 5.59 -19.57 1.28
C GLY A 164 6.82 -20.25 0.82
#